data_aecf5687273ebec76902359e0aaa93fc
#
_entry.id   aecf5687273ebec76902359e0aaa93fc
#
_cell.length_a   1.000
_cell.length_b   1.000
_cell.length_c   1.000
_cell.angle_alpha   90.00
_cell.angle_beta   90.00
_cell.angle_gamma   90.00
#
_symmetry.space_group_name_H-M   'P 1'
#
loop_
_entity.id
_entity.type
_entity.pdbx_description
1 polymer ?
#
loop_
_entity_poly.entity_id
_entity_poly.type
_entity_poly.pdbx_seq_one_letter_code
_entity_poly.pdbx_strand_id
1 'polypeptide(L)'
;MNAPHAGWPAITTPPSHFIANRFVASASGQTIPVIDPSDGAPFATLARGSAADVDAAVRAAAGARDGQWRKLAPAERGRLLARLSQAIGDATTELALIEARDCGKPLTQARADVAACARYFEFYAGAPDKLHGATLPYLDGYTVLTWREPHGVTGHIIPWNYPLQIFGRSVGGALAAGNACVVKPSEDACLSLLRVAELAAAVGFPEGALNVVTGLGAEAGNALAAHPGIQHLSFTGSPATGARVAAAAAERHCPVTLELGGKSPQIVFGDADLDLALPALVNAIVQNAGQTCSAGSRVLIEAPIYEALLARLGERFARLKAGPALADLDCGPLIRASQLARVRDFLEAAARDGIPVAGQGTIVADAPRGGFYAPPTLLRDVPVRHRIACDEVFGPVLAAMPFADEAEALRLANATDFGLVAGVWTRDGGRQLRMARALESGQVFVNNYGAGGGIELPFGGVKHSGYGREKGFEALFGFTTVKTVVLRH
;
A
#
# COMPACT_ATOMS: atom_id res chain seq x y z
N MET A 1 -29.46 -21.24 1.83
CA MET A 1 -28.36 -21.32 0.85
C MET A 1 -28.64 -20.21 -0.18
N ASN A 2 -27.96 -19.05 -0.04
CA ASN A 2 -28.10 -17.96 -1.00
C ASN A 2 -27.38 -18.36 -2.30
N ALA A 3 -28.04 -18.15 -3.44
CA ALA A 3 -27.48 -18.37 -4.75
C ALA A 3 -26.15 -17.58 -4.87
N PRO A 4 -25.10 -18.13 -5.52
CA PRO A 4 -23.89 -17.35 -5.77
C PRO A 4 -24.28 -16.13 -6.58
N HIS A 5 -23.88 -14.93 -6.12
CA HIS A 5 -24.13 -13.69 -6.85
C HIS A 5 -23.61 -13.85 -8.27
N ALA A 6 -24.51 -13.72 -9.26
CA ALA A 6 -24.18 -13.84 -10.66
C ALA A 6 -23.07 -12.80 -11.01
N GLY A 7 -21.90 -13.28 -11.44
CA GLY A 7 -20.79 -12.42 -11.86
C GLY A 7 -19.43 -12.69 -11.21
N TRP A 8 -19.37 -13.35 -10.05
CA TRP A 8 -18.10 -13.68 -9.42
C TRP A 8 -17.53 -15.02 -9.90
N PRO A 9 -16.21 -15.12 -10.16
CA PRO A 9 -15.57 -16.41 -10.46
C PRO A 9 -15.63 -17.32 -9.22
N ALA A 10 -15.71 -18.62 -9.44
CA ALA A 10 -15.54 -19.59 -8.37
C ALA A 10 -14.08 -19.51 -7.84
N ILE A 11 -13.92 -19.32 -6.54
CA ILE A 11 -12.60 -19.40 -5.91
C ILE A 11 -12.34 -20.87 -5.63
N THR A 12 -11.44 -21.45 -6.41
CA THR A 12 -11.08 -22.88 -6.34
C THR A 12 -9.85 -23.12 -5.47
N THR A 13 -9.18 -22.06 -5.00
CA THR A 13 -7.99 -22.17 -4.15
C THR A 13 -8.38 -22.82 -2.81
N PRO A 14 -7.79 -23.95 -2.45
CA PRO A 14 -8.06 -24.59 -1.15
C PRO A 14 -7.54 -23.68 -0.01
N PRO A 15 -8.07 -23.81 1.22
CA PRO A 15 -7.58 -23.09 2.38
C PRO A 15 -6.15 -23.53 2.71
N SER A 16 -5.16 -22.83 2.14
CA SER A 16 -3.74 -23.23 2.13
C SER A 16 -2.82 -22.03 2.19
N HIS A 17 -1.59 -22.29 2.59
CA HIS A 17 -0.42 -21.46 2.31
C HIS A 17 0.15 -21.82 0.95
N PHE A 18 0.99 -20.96 0.38
CA PHE A 18 1.80 -21.29 -0.79
C PHE A 18 3.28 -21.32 -0.40
N ILE A 19 3.85 -22.51 -0.26
CA ILE A 19 5.23 -22.70 0.23
C ILE A 19 5.95 -23.67 -0.71
N ALA A 20 7.18 -23.31 -1.11
CA ALA A 20 7.99 -24.11 -2.03
C ALA A 20 7.21 -24.54 -3.28
N ASN A 21 6.59 -23.56 -3.95
CA ASN A 21 5.81 -23.70 -5.20
C ASN A 21 4.61 -24.66 -5.12
N ARG A 22 4.05 -24.89 -3.93
CA ARG A 22 2.86 -25.75 -3.75
C ARG A 22 1.92 -25.21 -2.69
N PHE A 23 0.65 -25.55 -2.81
CA PHE A 23 -0.33 -25.31 -1.77
C PHE A 23 -0.14 -26.30 -0.61
N VAL A 24 -0.07 -25.76 0.62
CA VAL A 24 0.16 -26.53 1.84
C VAL A 24 -0.89 -26.16 2.88
N ALA A 25 -1.59 -27.14 3.43
CA ALA A 25 -2.54 -26.91 4.51
C ALA A 25 -1.82 -26.37 5.76
N SER A 26 -2.56 -25.60 6.61
CA SER A 26 -2.02 -25.17 7.90
C SER A 26 -1.66 -26.37 8.78
N ALA A 27 -0.52 -26.29 9.48
CA ALA A 27 -0.08 -27.29 10.44
C ALA A 27 -1.11 -27.56 11.55
N SER A 28 -1.93 -26.57 11.89
CA SER A 28 -3.01 -26.70 12.88
C SER A 28 -4.32 -27.25 12.31
N GLY A 29 -4.48 -27.30 10.98
CA GLY A 29 -5.74 -27.58 10.30
C GLY A 29 -6.82 -26.51 10.48
N GLN A 30 -6.54 -25.40 11.17
CA GLN A 30 -7.49 -24.31 11.41
C GLN A 30 -7.63 -23.42 10.18
N THR A 31 -8.80 -22.81 10.04
CA THR A 31 -9.16 -21.91 8.93
C THR A 31 -9.77 -20.61 9.40
N ILE A 32 -9.82 -19.61 8.50
CA ILE A 32 -10.39 -18.29 8.70
C ILE A 32 -11.35 -18.03 7.55
N PRO A 33 -12.59 -17.55 7.80
CA PRO A 33 -13.49 -17.11 6.73
C PRO A 33 -12.98 -15.82 6.09
N VAL A 34 -13.11 -15.71 4.76
CA VAL A 34 -12.95 -14.47 4.01
C VAL A 34 -14.32 -13.88 3.78
N ILE A 35 -14.49 -12.61 4.14
CA ILE A 35 -15.79 -11.92 4.09
C ILE A 35 -15.83 -11.01 2.86
N ASP A 36 -16.91 -11.09 2.08
CA ASP A 36 -17.18 -10.14 1.01
C ASP A 36 -17.66 -8.81 1.63
N PRO A 37 -16.90 -7.71 1.48
CA PRO A 37 -17.30 -6.41 2.05
C PRO A 37 -18.61 -5.86 1.47
N SER A 38 -19.00 -6.32 0.28
CA SER A 38 -20.22 -5.84 -0.40
C SER A 38 -21.51 -6.33 0.25
N ASP A 39 -21.49 -7.47 0.95
CA ASP A 39 -22.69 -8.04 1.58
C ASP A 39 -22.46 -8.52 3.01
N GLY A 40 -21.20 -8.54 3.48
CA GLY A 40 -20.82 -9.01 4.82
C GLY A 40 -20.83 -10.53 4.97
N ALA A 41 -21.03 -11.29 3.89
CA ALA A 41 -21.10 -12.74 3.92
C ALA A 41 -19.74 -13.41 3.68
N PRO A 42 -19.47 -14.58 4.29
CA PRO A 42 -18.29 -15.37 3.97
C PRO A 42 -18.42 -15.96 2.55
N PHE A 43 -17.38 -15.85 1.74
CA PHE A 43 -17.36 -16.37 0.37
C PHE A 43 -16.19 -17.31 0.07
N ALA A 44 -15.16 -17.32 0.91
CA ALA A 44 -14.01 -18.20 0.82
C ALA A 44 -13.49 -18.53 2.23
N THR A 45 -12.46 -19.39 2.27
CA THR A 45 -11.82 -19.80 3.53
C THR A 45 -10.31 -19.83 3.32
N LEU A 46 -9.55 -19.35 4.30
CA LEU A 46 -8.09 -19.35 4.34
C LEU A 46 -7.55 -20.33 5.36
N ALA A 47 -6.31 -20.79 5.16
CA ALA A 47 -5.55 -21.44 6.21
C ALA A 47 -5.18 -20.45 7.32
N ARG A 48 -5.38 -20.80 8.58
CA ARG A 48 -4.92 -20.04 9.73
C ARG A 48 -3.49 -20.43 10.06
N GLY A 49 -2.52 -19.66 9.57
CA GLY A 49 -1.10 -19.89 9.74
C GLY A 49 -0.65 -19.67 11.17
N SER A 50 0.20 -20.57 11.62
CA SER A 50 0.87 -20.58 12.91
C SER A 50 2.36 -20.23 12.78
N ALA A 51 3.07 -20.17 13.90
CA ALA A 51 4.54 -20.05 13.91
C ALA A 51 5.23 -21.20 13.18
N ALA A 52 4.67 -22.42 13.21
CA ALA A 52 5.22 -23.58 12.50
C ALA A 52 5.11 -23.43 10.98
N ASP A 53 4.01 -22.83 10.48
CA ASP A 53 3.82 -22.55 9.05
C ASP A 53 4.79 -21.47 8.57
N VAL A 54 4.99 -20.43 9.38
CA VAL A 54 5.97 -19.37 9.11
C VAL A 54 7.38 -19.96 9.07
N ASP A 55 7.75 -20.78 10.03
CA ASP A 55 9.05 -21.44 10.07
C ASP A 55 9.28 -22.34 8.84
N ALA A 56 8.27 -23.09 8.40
CA ALA A 56 8.34 -23.89 7.18
C ALA A 56 8.59 -23.00 5.93
N ALA A 57 7.92 -21.87 5.82
CA ALA A 57 8.12 -20.92 4.72
C ALA A 57 9.52 -20.27 4.77
N VAL A 58 10.00 -19.89 5.96
CA VAL A 58 11.35 -19.32 6.11
C VAL A 58 12.43 -20.36 5.79
N ARG A 59 12.27 -21.64 6.19
CA ARG A 59 13.18 -22.70 5.77
C ARG A 59 13.18 -22.91 4.25
N ALA A 60 12.02 -22.88 3.61
CA ALA A 60 11.93 -22.96 2.14
C ALA A 60 12.66 -21.79 1.48
N ALA A 61 12.46 -20.57 1.99
CA ALA A 61 13.16 -19.38 1.50
C ALA A 61 14.68 -19.46 1.72
N ALA A 62 15.14 -19.96 2.87
CA ALA A 62 16.55 -20.18 3.14
C ALA A 62 17.16 -21.22 2.18
N GLY A 63 16.43 -22.30 1.88
CA GLY A 63 16.82 -23.28 0.87
C GLY A 63 16.96 -22.68 -0.53
N ALA A 64 16.05 -21.80 -0.93
CA ALA A 64 16.15 -21.08 -2.21
C ALA A 64 17.34 -20.11 -2.23
N ARG A 65 17.51 -19.33 -1.14
CA ARG A 65 18.63 -18.40 -0.96
C ARG A 65 19.98 -19.10 -1.13
N ASP A 66 20.16 -20.28 -0.56
CA ASP A 66 21.44 -21.02 -0.62
C ASP A 66 21.51 -21.94 -1.85
N GLY A 67 20.39 -22.14 -2.54
CA GLY A 67 20.21 -23.06 -3.66
C GLY A 67 20.17 -22.42 -5.03
N GLN A 68 19.12 -22.79 -5.77
CA GLN A 68 18.94 -22.41 -7.18
C GLN A 68 18.75 -20.90 -7.39
N TRP A 69 17.99 -20.22 -6.50
CA TRP A 69 17.71 -18.79 -6.62
C TRP A 69 19.00 -17.96 -6.62
N ARG A 70 19.92 -18.24 -5.69
CA ARG A 70 21.20 -17.54 -5.61
C ARG A 70 22.11 -17.77 -6.82
N LYS A 71 22.02 -18.95 -7.44
CA LYS A 71 22.86 -19.33 -8.57
C LYS A 71 22.45 -18.67 -9.89
N LEU A 72 21.23 -18.13 -9.96
CA LEU A 72 20.77 -17.40 -11.15
C LEU A 72 21.59 -16.13 -11.33
N ALA A 73 22.07 -15.92 -12.56
CA ALA A 73 22.64 -14.65 -12.93
C ALA A 73 21.61 -13.51 -12.80
N PRO A 74 22.04 -12.27 -12.51
CA PRO A 74 21.10 -11.14 -12.39
C PRO A 74 20.14 -11.02 -13.58
N ALA A 75 20.63 -11.17 -14.82
CA ALA A 75 19.78 -11.12 -16.02
C ALA A 75 18.73 -12.26 -16.07
N GLU A 76 19.03 -13.44 -15.52
CA GLU A 76 18.09 -14.55 -15.46
C GLU A 76 16.96 -14.27 -14.47
N ARG A 77 17.28 -13.69 -13.30
CA ARG A 77 16.25 -13.19 -12.36
C ARG A 77 15.35 -12.15 -13.01
N GLY A 78 15.96 -11.21 -13.77
CA GLY A 78 15.21 -10.22 -14.54
C GLY A 78 14.23 -10.86 -15.53
N ARG A 79 14.65 -11.91 -16.27
CA ARG A 79 13.77 -12.62 -17.20
C ARG A 79 12.61 -13.33 -16.49
N LEU A 80 12.83 -13.87 -15.28
CA LEU A 80 11.75 -14.44 -14.45
C LEU A 80 10.73 -13.38 -14.05
N LEU A 81 11.19 -12.22 -13.58
CA LEU A 81 10.32 -11.10 -13.24
C LEU A 81 9.51 -10.61 -14.45
N ALA A 82 10.13 -10.51 -15.63
CA ALA A 82 9.44 -10.14 -16.87
C ALA A 82 8.34 -11.14 -17.25
N ARG A 83 8.61 -12.45 -17.13
CA ARG A 83 7.59 -13.49 -17.37
C ARG A 83 6.45 -13.42 -16.38
N LEU A 84 6.76 -13.15 -15.10
CA LEU A 84 5.72 -12.97 -14.07
C LEU A 84 4.87 -11.73 -14.36
N SER A 85 5.47 -10.61 -14.76
CA SER A 85 4.74 -9.42 -15.21
C SER A 85 3.74 -9.75 -16.32
N GLN A 86 4.19 -10.47 -17.35
CA GLN A 86 3.33 -10.89 -18.45
C GLN A 86 2.18 -11.80 -17.96
N ALA A 87 2.48 -12.80 -17.14
CA ALA A 87 1.48 -13.72 -16.59
C ALA A 87 0.42 -13.00 -15.74
N ILE A 88 0.81 -11.98 -14.95
CA ILE A 88 -0.12 -11.12 -14.20
C ILE A 88 -0.99 -10.33 -15.18
N GLY A 89 -0.41 -9.74 -16.23
CA GLY A 89 -1.12 -9.03 -17.28
C GLY A 89 -2.15 -9.91 -18.01
N ASP A 90 -1.76 -11.13 -18.38
CA ASP A 90 -2.65 -12.10 -19.02
C ASP A 90 -3.82 -12.53 -18.10
N ALA A 91 -3.59 -12.56 -16.79
CA ALA A 91 -4.60 -12.90 -15.78
C ALA A 91 -5.40 -11.68 -15.25
N THR A 92 -5.33 -10.51 -15.92
CA THR A 92 -5.92 -9.24 -15.41
C THR A 92 -7.39 -9.38 -15.02
N THR A 93 -8.21 -10.01 -15.83
CA THR A 93 -9.65 -10.15 -15.53
C THR A 93 -9.89 -11.00 -14.28
N GLU A 94 -9.21 -12.13 -14.17
CA GLU A 94 -9.31 -13.03 -13.02
C GLU A 94 -8.85 -12.33 -11.74
N LEU A 95 -7.65 -11.76 -11.74
CA LEU A 95 -7.05 -11.12 -10.59
C LEU A 95 -7.85 -9.88 -10.12
N ALA A 96 -8.37 -9.07 -11.08
CA ALA A 96 -9.18 -7.92 -10.76
C ALA A 96 -10.52 -8.29 -10.09
N LEU A 97 -11.17 -9.36 -10.54
CA LEU A 97 -12.38 -9.87 -9.91
C LEU A 97 -12.10 -10.41 -8.50
N ILE A 98 -11.00 -11.16 -8.32
CA ILE A 98 -10.60 -11.62 -6.99
C ILE A 98 -10.34 -10.43 -6.06
N GLU A 99 -9.54 -9.45 -6.49
CA GLU A 99 -9.18 -8.28 -5.68
C GLU A 99 -10.40 -7.39 -5.37
N ALA A 100 -11.30 -7.19 -6.35
CA ALA A 100 -12.52 -6.43 -6.12
C ALA A 100 -13.41 -7.09 -5.06
N ARG A 101 -13.54 -8.41 -5.06
CA ARG A 101 -14.33 -9.14 -4.07
C ARG A 101 -13.68 -9.18 -2.71
N ASP A 102 -12.37 -9.43 -2.68
CA ASP A 102 -11.57 -9.56 -1.46
C ASP A 102 -11.49 -8.23 -0.69
N CYS A 103 -11.29 -7.10 -1.42
CA CYS A 103 -11.12 -5.77 -0.83
C CYS A 103 -12.39 -4.93 -0.80
N GLY A 104 -13.40 -5.27 -1.60
CA GLY A 104 -14.59 -4.44 -1.80
C GLY A 104 -14.40 -3.24 -2.73
N LYS A 105 -13.24 -3.08 -3.38
CA LYS A 105 -12.98 -1.92 -4.25
C LYS A 105 -13.72 -2.03 -5.59
N PRO A 106 -14.09 -0.89 -6.22
CA PRO A 106 -14.68 -0.88 -7.56
C PRO A 106 -13.81 -1.62 -8.57
N LEU A 107 -14.44 -2.33 -9.52
CA LEU A 107 -13.76 -3.22 -10.46
C LEU A 107 -12.73 -2.47 -11.34
N THR A 108 -13.05 -1.25 -11.76
CA THR A 108 -12.10 -0.39 -12.50
C THR A 108 -10.83 -0.12 -11.70
N GLN A 109 -10.94 0.13 -10.39
CA GLN A 109 -9.77 0.31 -9.52
C GLN A 109 -8.99 -1.00 -9.34
N ALA A 110 -9.68 -2.13 -9.17
CA ALA A 110 -9.03 -3.43 -9.07
C ALA A 110 -8.22 -3.78 -10.35
N ARG A 111 -8.76 -3.46 -11.54
CA ARG A 111 -8.01 -3.61 -12.81
C ARG A 111 -6.76 -2.73 -12.85
N ALA A 112 -6.85 -1.50 -12.37
CA ALA A 112 -5.70 -0.61 -12.27
C ALA A 112 -4.63 -1.15 -11.31
N ASP A 113 -5.04 -1.80 -10.21
CA ASP A 113 -4.14 -2.41 -9.23
C ASP A 113 -3.40 -3.61 -9.82
N VAL A 114 -4.08 -4.45 -10.61
CA VAL A 114 -3.44 -5.55 -11.36
C VAL A 114 -2.43 -5.02 -12.37
N ALA A 115 -2.81 -4.01 -13.14
CA ALA A 115 -1.92 -3.37 -14.12
C ALA A 115 -0.68 -2.77 -13.43
N ALA A 116 -0.85 -2.12 -12.27
CA ALA A 116 0.25 -1.60 -11.47
C ALA A 116 1.14 -2.73 -10.94
N CYS A 117 0.57 -3.85 -10.47
CA CYS A 117 1.33 -5.02 -10.04
C CYS A 117 2.21 -5.57 -11.18
N ALA A 118 1.62 -5.79 -12.36
CA ALA A 118 2.38 -6.21 -13.54
C ALA A 118 3.51 -5.23 -13.87
N ARG A 119 3.22 -3.93 -13.85
CA ARG A 119 4.21 -2.87 -14.14
C ARG A 119 5.34 -2.81 -13.09
N TYR A 120 5.10 -3.13 -11.82
CA TYR A 120 6.17 -3.27 -10.82
C TYR A 120 7.16 -4.37 -11.21
N PHE A 121 6.65 -5.55 -11.56
CA PHE A 121 7.51 -6.66 -11.98
C PHE A 121 8.24 -6.37 -13.29
N GLU A 122 7.61 -5.68 -14.25
CA GLU A 122 8.24 -5.19 -15.48
C GLU A 122 9.39 -4.23 -15.17
N PHE A 123 9.15 -3.21 -14.33
CA PHE A 123 10.17 -2.24 -13.93
C PHE A 123 11.37 -2.93 -13.27
N TYR A 124 11.10 -3.78 -12.30
CA TYR A 124 12.14 -4.50 -11.58
C TYR A 124 12.81 -5.59 -12.40
N ALA A 125 12.20 -6.07 -13.47
CA ALA A 125 12.84 -7.01 -14.40
C ALA A 125 14.11 -6.41 -15.06
N GLY A 126 14.10 -5.12 -15.30
CA GLY A 126 15.26 -4.39 -15.86
C GLY A 126 16.33 -3.99 -14.86
N ALA A 127 16.18 -4.28 -13.56
CA ALA A 127 17.03 -3.72 -12.51
C ALA A 127 18.17 -4.63 -12.00
N PRO A 128 18.07 -5.98 -11.99
CA PRO A 128 19.02 -6.84 -11.28
C PRO A 128 20.49 -6.70 -11.75
N ASP A 129 20.72 -6.53 -13.04
CA ASP A 129 22.05 -6.38 -13.65
C ASP A 129 22.56 -4.94 -13.66
N LYS A 130 21.83 -4.01 -13.04
CA LYS A 130 22.17 -2.58 -12.92
C LYS A 130 22.42 -2.14 -11.47
N LEU A 131 22.33 -3.08 -10.54
CA LEU A 131 22.62 -2.84 -9.13
C LEU A 131 24.12 -2.97 -8.88
N HIS A 132 24.86 -1.90 -9.13
CA HIS A 132 26.32 -1.88 -9.12
C HIS A 132 26.89 -1.60 -7.72
N GLY A 133 28.13 -2.06 -7.50
CA GLY A 133 29.05 -1.53 -6.49
C GLY A 133 29.90 -0.37 -7.03
N ALA A 134 30.96 -0.04 -6.32
CA ALA A 134 31.87 1.04 -6.69
C ALA A 134 33.34 0.65 -6.43
N THR A 135 34.26 1.28 -7.14
CA THR A 135 35.67 1.34 -6.79
C THR A 135 35.94 2.67 -6.09
N LEU A 136 36.49 2.62 -4.89
CA LEU A 136 36.71 3.81 -4.06
C LEU A 136 38.18 4.27 -4.17
N PRO A 137 38.47 5.58 -4.30
CA PRO A 137 39.81 6.12 -4.13
C PRO A 137 40.34 5.81 -2.72
N TYR A 138 41.60 5.33 -2.62
CA TYR A 138 42.21 5.02 -1.33
C TYR A 138 43.73 5.22 -1.44
N LEU A 139 44.50 4.61 -0.53
CA LEU A 139 45.94 4.72 -0.48
C LEU A 139 46.61 3.98 -1.66
N ASP A 140 47.82 4.41 -2.04
CA ASP A 140 48.64 3.70 -3.01
C ASP A 140 48.98 2.28 -2.54
N GLY A 141 49.01 1.32 -3.45
CA GLY A 141 49.16 -0.11 -3.13
C GLY A 141 47.88 -0.80 -2.63
N TYR A 142 46.72 -0.13 -2.75
CA TYR A 142 45.42 -0.73 -2.37
C TYR A 142 44.37 -0.54 -3.48
N THR A 143 43.52 -1.53 -3.64
CA THR A 143 42.27 -1.46 -4.40
C THR A 143 41.09 -1.67 -3.45
N VAL A 144 40.16 -0.73 -3.42
CA VAL A 144 38.95 -0.81 -2.56
C VAL A 144 37.70 -0.89 -3.42
N LEU A 145 36.93 -1.93 -3.19
CA LEU A 145 35.66 -2.20 -3.85
C LEU A 145 34.51 -2.16 -2.86
N THR A 146 33.34 -1.76 -3.31
CA THR A 146 32.10 -2.06 -2.61
C THR A 146 31.23 -3.00 -3.45
N TRP A 147 30.61 -3.95 -2.79
CA TRP A 147 29.60 -4.82 -3.39
C TRP A 147 28.26 -4.60 -2.75
N ARG A 148 27.18 -4.75 -3.54
CA ARG A 148 25.83 -4.82 -3.01
C ARG A 148 25.38 -6.27 -2.98
N GLU A 149 25.04 -6.74 -1.77
CA GLU A 149 24.60 -8.11 -1.55
C GLU A 149 23.16 -8.11 -1.06
N PRO A 150 22.29 -9.05 -1.51
CA PRO A 150 20.96 -9.20 -0.93
C PRO A 150 21.05 -9.51 0.56
N HIS A 151 20.06 -9.06 1.33
CA HIS A 151 19.97 -9.44 2.75
C HIS A 151 19.87 -10.95 2.94
N GLY A 152 19.14 -11.65 2.05
CA GLY A 152 18.97 -13.09 2.09
C GLY A 152 17.50 -13.50 2.08
N VAL A 153 16.91 -13.80 3.24
CA VAL A 153 15.46 -14.04 3.37
C VAL A 153 14.78 -12.78 3.89
N THR A 154 13.80 -12.28 3.14
CA THR A 154 13.03 -11.09 3.52
C THR A 154 11.59 -11.45 3.87
N GLY A 155 11.09 -10.83 4.94
CA GLY A 155 9.70 -10.93 5.35
C GLY A 155 8.90 -9.72 4.88
N HIS A 156 7.69 -9.95 4.35
CA HIS A 156 6.81 -8.90 3.82
C HIS A 156 5.43 -9.03 4.45
N ILE A 157 5.00 -8.03 5.22
CA ILE A 157 3.67 -7.99 5.84
C ILE A 157 2.84 -6.97 5.08
N ILE A 158 1.85 -7.46 4.33
CA ILE A 158 1.08 -6.70 3.34
C ILE A 158 -0.35 -6.48 3.85
N PRO A 159 -0.85 -5.23 3.85
CA PRO A 159 -2.21 -4.91 4.27
C PRO A 159 -3.26 -5.25 3.20
N TRP A 160 -4.52 -5.09 3.58
CA TRP A 160 -5.69 -5.44 2.80
C TRP A 160 -6.13 -4.39 1.76
N ASN A 161 -5.67 -3.14 1.86
CA ASN A 161 -6.24 -2.06 1.04
C ASN A 161 -5.74 -2.02 -0.41
N TYR A 162 -4.50 -2.40 -0.66
CA TYR A 162 -3.89 -2.51 -2.00
C TYR A 162 -2.99 -3.76 -2.09
N PRO A 163 -3.55 -4.98 -1.94
CA PRO A 163 -2.74 -6.19 -1.85
C PRO A 163 -1.79 -6.35 -3.02
N LEU A 164 -2.27 -6.33 -4.25
CA LEU A 164 -1.46 -6.52 -5.46
C LEU A 164 -0.43 -5.40 -5.68
N GLN A 165 -0.81 -4.14 -5.49
CA GLN A 165 0.13 -3.03 -5.65
C GLN A 165 1.28 -3.09 -4.63
N ILE A 166 0.94 -3.34 -3.36
CA ILE A 166 1.94 -3.40 -2.28
C ILE A 166 2.79 -4.66 -2.41
N PHE A 167 2.22 -5.76 -2.86
CA PHE A 167 2.98 -6.96 -3.21
C PHE A 167 4.01 -6.65 -4.32
N GLY A 168 3.57 -6.07 -5.44
CA GLY A 168 4.46 -5.75 -6.56
C GLY A 168 5.60 -4.82 -6.15
N ARG A 169 5.31 -3.78 -5.35
CA ARG A 169 6.33 -2.79 -4.97
C ARG A 169 7.35 -3.34 -3.95
N SER A 170 6.90 -4.13 -2.97
CA SER A 170 7.76 -4.66 -1.91
C SER A 170 8.50 -5.92 -2.36
N VAL A 171 7.76 -6.92 -2.88
CA VAL A 171 8.31 -8.23 -3.27
C VAL A 171 9.10 -8.14 -4.57
N GLY A 172 8.63 -7.33 -5.54
CA GLY A 172 9.33 -7.14 -6.81
C GLY A 172 10.75 -6.62 -6.65
N GLY A 173 10.94 -5.58 -5.82
CA GLY A 173 12.26 -5.03 -5.50
C GLY A 173 13.15 -6.02 -4.74
N ALA A 174 12.59 -6.75 -3.77
CA ALA A 174 13.32 -7.75 -3.00
C ALA A 174 13.82 -8.91 -3.87
N LEU A 175 12.95 -9.46 -4.73
CA LEU A 175 13.32 -10.52 -5.68
C LEU A 175 14.36 -10.03 -6.71
N ALA A 176 14.21 -8.82 -7.23
CA ALA A 176 15.17 -8.22 -8.16
C ALA A 176 16.57 -8.11 -7.54
N ALA A 177 16.64 -7.67 -6.28
CA ALA A 177 17.89 -7.59 -5.53
C ALA A 177 18.49 -8.98 -5.22
N GLY A 178 17.74 -10.07 -5.39
CA GLY A 178 18.20 -11.45 -5.18
C GLY A 178 17.81 -12.08 -3.85
N ASN A 179 16.91 -11.43 -3.08
CA ASN A 179 16.37 -12.01 -1.86
C ASN A 179 15.32 -13.09 -2.16
N ALA A 180 15.16 -14.04 -1.24
CA ALA A 180 14.02 -14.96 -1.20
C ALA A 180 12.97 -14.39 -0.24
N CYS A 181 11.69 -14.47 -0.61
CA CYS A 181 10.62 -13.74 0.05
C CYS A 181 9.65 -14.67 0.80
N VAL A 182 9.27 -14.26 2.02
CA VAL A 182 8.16 -14.82 2.77
C VAL A 182 7.13 -13.69 2.98
N VAL A 183 5.94 -13.86 2.41
CA VAL A 183 4.87 -12.88 2.43
C VAL A 183 3.77 -13.30 3.38
N LYS A 184 3.38 -12.42 4.29
CA LYS A 184 2.17 -12.55 5.10
C LYS A 184 1.16 -11.48 4.67
N PRO A 185 0.19 -11.80 3.79
CA PRO A 185 -0.89 -10.87 3.46
C PRO A 185 -1.88 -10.71 4.61
N SER A 186 -2.68 -9.63 4.59
CA SER A 186 -3.79 -9.50 5.52
C SER A 186 -4.79 -10.65 5.36
N GLU A 187 -5.36 -11.09 6.47
CA GLU A 187 -6.44 -12.07 6.49
C GLU A 187 -7.73 -11.58 5.81
N ASP A 188 -7.90 -10.26 5.72
CA ASP A 188 -9.07 -9.65 5.09
C ASP A 188 -9.00 -9.68 3.55
N ALA A 189 -7.77 -9.69 2.96
CA ALA A 189 -7.61 -9.69 1.51
C ALA A 189 -6.26 -10.30 1.11
N CYS A 190 -6.27 -11.55 0.67
CA CYS A 190 -5.04 -12.26 0.33
C CYS A 190 -5.17 -13.23 -0.87
N LEU A 191 -6.36 -13.43 -1.40
CA LEU A 191 -6.60 -14.44 -2.44
C LEU A 191 -5.86 -14.11 -3.74
N SER A 192 -5.80 -12.83 -4.11
CA SER A 192 -5.06 -12.37 -5.29
C SER A 192 -3.55 -12.65 -5.17
N LEU A 193 -2.98 -12.55 -3.96
CA LEU A 193 -1.55 -12.82 -3.73
C LEU A 193 -1.21 -14.31 -3.82
N LEU A 194 -2.08 -15.18 -3.34
CA LEU A 194 -1.94 -16.63 -3.53
C LEU A 194 -1.92 -17.00 -5.02
N ARG A 195 -2.81 -16.38 -5.80
CA ARG A 195 -2.86 -16.60 -7.26
C ARG A 195 -1.59 -16.09 -7.97
N VAL A 196 -1.06 -14.93 -7.59
CA VAL A 196 0.21 -14.43 -8.16
C VAL A 196 1.38 -15.33 -7.77
N ALA A 197 1.41 -15.89 -6.56
CA ALA A 197 2.45 -16.85 -6.18
C ALA A 197 2.39 -18.14 -7.03
N GLU A 198 1.19 -18.63 -7.34
CA GLU A 198 1.00 -19.75 -8.27
C GLU A 198 1.49 -19.41 -9.68
N LEU A 199 1.17 -18.20 -10.19
CA LEU A 199 1.69 -17.72 -11.48
C LEU A 199 3.22 -17.65 -11.49
N ALA A 200 3.85 -17.21 -10.37
CA ALA A 200 5.31 -17.18 -10.25
C ALA A 200 5.92 -18.59 -10.38
N ALA A 201 5.33 -19.60 -9.74
CA ALA A 201 5.76 -20.99 -9.90
C ALA A 201 5.59 -21.47 -11.36
N ALA A 202 4.45 -21.15 -11.98
CA ALA A 202 4.14 -21.57 -13.34
C ALA A 202 5.13 -20.98 -14.39
N VAL A 203 5.64 -19.76 -14.17
CA VAL A 203 6.65 -19.14 -15.06
C VAL A 203 8.09 -19.56 -14.72
N GLY A 204 8.30 -20.45 -13.73
CA GLY A 204 9.56 -21.09 -13.45
C GLY A 204 10.39 -20.46 -12.34
N PHE A 205 9.79 -19.73 -11.39
CA PHE A 205 10.51 -19.36 -10.17
C PHE A 205 10.96 -20.61 -9.42
N PRO A 206 12.22 -20.67 -8.95
CA PRO A 206 12.70 -21.78 -8.12
C PRO A 206 11.86 -21.97 -6.84
N GLU A 207 11.74 -23.21 -6.38
CA GLU A 207 11.06 -23.53 -5.13
C GLU A 207 11.60 -22.70 -3.97
N GLY A 208 10.71 -22.10 -3.20
CA GLY A 208 11.05 -21.29 -2.04
C GLY A 208 11.51 -19.85 -2.33
N ALA A 209 11.72 -19.45 -3.60
CA ALA A 209 12.06 -18.04 -3.92
C ALA A 209 10.94 -17.07 -3.48
N LEU A 210 9.67 -17.50 -3.59
CA LEU A 210 8.49 -16.79 -3.14
C LEU A 210 7.58 -17.72 -2.36
N ASN A 211 7.22 -17.33 -1.13
CA ASN A 211 6.33 -18.07 -0.25
C ASN A 211 5.26 -17.13 0.30
N VAL A 212 4.02 -17.61 0.45
CA VAL A 212 2.89 -16.87 1.02
C VAL A 212 2.29 -17.65 2.17
N VAL A 213 2.29 -17.09 3.37
CA VAL A 213 1.68 -17.65 4.57
C VAL A 213 0.47 -16.82 4.95
N THR A 214 -0.72 -17.39 4.79
CA THR A 214 -1.99 -16.79 5.23
C THR A 214 -2.17 -16.93 6.73
N GLY A 215 -2.98 -16.09 7.36
CA GLY A 215 -3.24 -16.17 8.80
C GLY A 215 -3.43 -14.80 9.45
N LEU A 216 -3.76 -14.82 10.74
CA LEU A 216 -4.02 -13.59 11.50
C LEU A 216 -2.73 -12.78 11.71
N GLY A 217 -2.85 -11.44 11.63
CA GLY A 217 -1.72 -10.55 11.89
C GLY A 217 -1.09 -10.76 13.26
N ALA A 218 -1.92 -10.99 14.30
CA ALA A 218 -1.46 -11.24 15.66
C ALA A 218 -0.74 -12.59 15.87
N GLU A 219 -0.88 -13.52 14.93
CA GLU A 219 -0.29 -14.86 14.98
C GLU A 219 0.84 -15.00 13.96
N ALA A 220 0.50 -15.29 12.71
CA ALA A 220 1.49 -15.46 11.64
C ALA A 220 2.31 -14.17 11.38
N GLY A 221 1.69 -12.98 11.51
CA GLY A 221 2.39 -11.70 11.35
C GLY A 221 3.44 -11.47 12.44
N ASN A 222 3.09 -11.69 13.71
CA ASN A 222 4.04 -11.59 14.82
C ASN A 222 5.13 -12.66 14.73
N ALA A 223 4.76 -13.89 14.35
CA ALA A 223 5.74 -14.97 14.16
C ALA A 223 6.76 -14.61 13.06
N LEU A 224 6.30 -14.04 11.94
CA LEU A 224 7.19 -13.60 10.86
C LEU A 224 8.09 -12.44 11.31
N ALA A 225 7.51 -11.44 12.02
CA ALA A 225 8.26 -10.30 12.51
C ALA A 225 9.35 -10.68 13.51
N ALA A 226 9.13 -11.70 14.34
CA ALA A 226 10.08 -12.17 15.33
C ALA A 226 11.00 -13.30 14.84
N HIS A 227 10.82 -13.82 13.61
CA HIS A 227 11.52 -15.03 13.16
C HIS A 227 13.02 -14.79 12.94
N PRO A 228 13.92 -15.60 13.56
CA PRO A 228 15.38 -15.37 13.49
C PRO A 228 15.97 -15.55 12.08
N GLY A 229 15.32 -16.30 11.21
CA GLY A 229 15.73 -16.49 9.81
C GLY A 229 15.38 -15.35 8.86
N ILE A 230 14.67 -14.31 9.30
CA ILE A 230 14.36 -13.13 8.51
C ILE A 230 15.48 -12.08 8.67
N GLN A 231 16.02 -11.62 7.57
CA GLN A 231 17.19 -10.72 7.51
C GLN A 231 16.82 -9.29 7.08
N HIS A 232 15.60 -9.06 6.63
CA HIS A 232 14.99 -7.74 6.41
C HIS A 232 13.47 -7.89 6.48
N LEU A 233 12.79 -6.88 7.06
CA LEU A 233 11.32 -6.80 7.08
C LEU A 233 10.83 -5.60 6.29
N SER A 234 9.83 -5.81 5.46
CA SER A 234 9.00 -4.75 4.89
C SER A 234 7.61 -4.86 5.51
N PHE A 235 7.13 -3.78 6.11
CA PHE A 235 5.82 -3.70 6.73
C PHE A 235 5.06 -2.50 6.20
N THR A 236 3.83 -2.74 5.73
CA THR A 236 2.87 -1.68 5.44
C THR A 236 1.63 -1.87 6.32
N GLY A 237 1.20 -0.81 7.02
CA GLY A 237 0.02 -0.88 7.89
C GLY A 237 -0.13 0.30 8.83
N SER A 238 -0.78 0.09 9.99
CA SER A 238 -1.00 1.16 10.97
C SER A 238 0.27 1.50 11.75
N PRO A 239 0.45 2.77 12.20
CA PRO A 239 1.59 3.19 13.03
C PRO A 239 1.78 2.32 14.28
N ALA A 240 0.69 2.00 14.98
CA ALA A 240 0.75 1.19 16.19
C ALA A 240 1.25 -0.25 15.93
N THR A 241 0.89 -0.83 14.79
CA THR A 241 1.41 -2.16 14.40
C THR A 241 2.84 -2.06 13.89
N GLY A 242 3.18 -1.00 13.14
CA GLY A 242 4.54 -0.74 12.68
C GLY A 242 5.54 -0.62 13.83
N ALA A 243 5.17 0.07 14.90
CA ALA A 243 5.99 0.17 16.11
C ALA A 243 6.27 -1.21 16.74
N ARG A 244 5.26 -2.10 16.80
CA ARG A 244 5.44 -3.47 17.31
C ARG A 244 6.33 -4.32 16.40
N VAL A 245 6.16 -4.22 15.09
CA VAL A 245 7.02 -4.92 14.11
C VAL A 245 8.46 -4.45 14.22
N ALA A 246 8.68 -3.13 14.32
CA ALA A 246 10.02 -2.57 14.51
C ALA A 246 10.67 -3.02 15.81
N ALA A 247 9.92 -3.06 16.92
CA ALA A 247 10.43 -3.54 18.21
C ALA A 247 10.86 -5.02 18.12
N ALA A 248 10.03 -5.90 17.54
CA ALA A 248 10.36 -7.30 17.36
C ALA A 248 11.59 -7.52 16.45
N ALA A 249 11.75 -6.70 15.42
CA ALA A 249 12.92 -6.73 14.55
C ALA A 249 14.19 -6.22 15.25
N ALA A 250 14.07 -5.18 16.09
CA ALA A 250 15.20 -4.56 16.81
C ALA A 250 15.88 -5.53 17.78
N GLU A 251 15.14 -6.47 18.40
CA GLU A 251 15.69 -7.50 19.30
C GLU A 251 16.80 -8.34 18.66
N ARG A 252 16.82 -8.42 17.33
CA ARG A 252 17.81 -9.19 16.55
C ARG A 252 18.52 -8.38 15.47
N HIS A 253 18.47 -7.04 15.59
CA HIS A 253 19.13 -6.10 14.67
C HIS A 253 18.71 -6.27 13.20
N CYS A 254 17.47 -6.71 12.95
CA CYS A 254 16.94 -6.90 11.62
C CYS A 254 16.49 -5.52 11.06
N PRO A 255 17.02 -5.07 9.91
CA PRO A 255 16.57 -3.83 9.28
C PRO A 255 15.11 -3.92 8.84
N VAL A 256 14.40 -2.79 8.92
CA VAL A 256 12.97 -2.70 8.63
C VAL A 256 12.69 -1.52 7.71
N THR A 257 11.83 -1.72 6.72
CA THR A 257 11.15 -0.64 5.99
C THR A 257 9.72 -0.55 6.51
N LEU A 258 9.29 0.64 6.95
CA LEU A 258 7.96 0.91 7.47
C LEU A 258 7.22 1.89 6.56
N GLU A 259 6.09 1.46 6.00
CA GLU A 259 5.15 2.25 5.25
C GLU A 259 3.83 2.33 6.02
N LEU A 260 3.57 3.49 6.65
CA LEU A 260 2.51 3.62 7.63
C LEU A 260 1.43 4.60 7.17
N GLY A 261 0.54 4.99 8.09
CA GLY A 261 -0.56 5.88 7.80
C GLY A 261 -0.18 7.29 7.36
N GLY A 262 -1.17 8.05 6.94
CA GLY A 262 -1.00 9.44 6.51
C GLY A 262 -2.20 10.31 6.84
N LYS A 263 -1.98 11.63 6.83
CA LYS A 263 -3.01 12.66 6.89
C LYS A 263 -2.70 13.74 5.86
N SER A 264 -2.60 13.32 4.62
CA SER A 264 -2.02 14.10 3.52
C SER A 264 -2.80 15.37 3.22
N PRO A 265 -2.15 16.56 3.22
CA PRO A 265 -2.77 17.81 2.85
C PRO A 265 -2.79 18.01 1.34
N GLN A 266 -3.87 18.60 0.83
CA GLN A 266 -4.00 19.21 -0.48
C GLN A 266 -4.06 20.73 -0.27
N ILE A 267 -3.05 21.46 -0.70
CA ILE A 267 -2.92 22.91 -0.46
C ILE A 267 -3.28 23.64 -1.76
N VAL A 268 -4.36 24.43 -1.74
CA VAL A 268 -4.90 25.09 -2.93
C VAL A 268 -4.81 26.60 -2.77
N PHE A 269 -3.92 27.24 -3.53
CA PHE A 269 -3.76 28.69 -3.58
C PHE A 269 -4.72 29.34 -4.57
N GLY A 270 -4.97 30.64 -4.43
CA GLY A 270 -5.91 31.41 -5.23
C GLY A 270 -5.59 31.49 -6.72
N ASP A 271 -4.32 31.29 -7.09
CA ASP A 271 -3.84 31.25 -8.48
C ASP A 271 -3.87 29.84 -9.11
N ALA A 272 -4.35 28.82 -8.36
CA ALA A 272 -4.41 27.45 -8.86
C ALA A 272 -5.37 27.28 -10.04
N ASP A 273 -5.09 26.31 -10.90
CA ASP A 273 -6.04 25.83 -11.89
C ASP A 273 -7.09 24.95 -11.22
N LEU A 274 -8.23 25.53 -10.87
CA LEU A 274 -9.29 24.84 -10.13
C LEU A 274 -9.98 23.75 -10.96
N ASP A 275 -9.97 23.83 -12.29
CA ASP A 275 -10.57 22.83 -13.15
C ASP A 275 -9.69 21.58 -13.24
N LEU A 276 -8.37 21.74 -13.14
CA LEU A 276 -7.42 20.66 -12.99
C LEU A 276 -7.43 20.10 -11.55
N ALA A 277 -7.49 20.95 -10.53
CA ALA A 277 -7.41 20.56 -9.14
C ALA A 277 -8.64 19.78 -8.67
N LEU A 278 -9.84 20.24 -8.99
CA LEU A 278 -11.10 19.70 -8.44
C LEU A 278 -11.26 18.18 -8.63
N PRO A 279 -11.11 17.58 -9.82
CA PRO A 279 -11.22 16.14 -9.98
C PRO A 279 -10.14 15.37 -9.20
N ALA A 280 -8.92 15.92 -9.12
CA ALA A 280 -7.83 15.30 -8.38
C ALA A 280 -8.07 15.32 -6.86
N LEU A 281 -8.58 16.45 -6.32
CA LEU A 281 -8.94 16.58 -4.90
C LEU A 281 -10.02 15.57 -4.49
N VAL A 282 -11.04 15.39 -5.32
CA VAL A 282 -12.12 14.42 -5.07
C VAL A 282 -11.57 12.99 -5.17
N ASN A 283 -10.87 12.66 -6.26
CA ASN A 283 -10.33 11.30 -6.45
C ASN A 283 -9.34 10.93 -5.34
N ALA A 284 -8.54 11.88 -4.84
CA ALA A 284 -7.56 11.64 -3.78
C ALA A 284 -8.16 11.11 -2.46
N ILE A 285 -9.47 11.30 -2.25
CA ILE A 285 -10.15 10.81 -1.04
C ILE A 285 -11.20 9.73 -1.31
N VAL A 286 -11.77 9.65 -2.52
CA VAL A 286 -12.83 8.67 -2.80
C VAL A 286 -12.30 7.33 -3.30
N GLN A 287 -11.11 7.30 -3.92
CA GLN A 287 -10.51 6.04 -4.36
C GLN A 287 -10.41 5.04 -3.22
N ASN A 288 -10.76 3.79 -3.48
CA ASN A 288 -10.84 2.71 -2.50
C ASN A 288 -11.64 3.10 -1.23
N ALA A 289 -12.68 3.92 -1.38
CA ALA A 289 -13.49 4.47 -0.28
C ALA A 289 -12.63 5.19 0.79
N GLY A 290 -11.57 5.90 0.39
CA GLY A 290 -10.65 6.59 1.29
C GLY A 290 -9.70 5.69 2.09
N GLN A 291 -9.68 4.40 1.82
CA GLN A 291 -8.83 3.41 2.50
C GLN A 291 -7.44 3.37 1.87
N THR A 292 -6.79 4.53 1.83
CA THR A 292 -5.51 4.77 1.17
C THR A 292 -4.59 5.52 2.12
N CYS A 293 -3.39 5.02 2.36
CA CYS A 293 -2.40 5.68 3.24
C CYS A 293 -2.04 7.10 2.74
N SER A 294 -2.01 7.28 1.42
CA SER A 294 -1.77 8.57 0.77
C SER A 294 -3.06 9.33 0.44
N ALA A 295 -4.22 9.00 1.04
CA ALA A 295 -5.45 9.74 0.79
C ALA A 295 -5.29 11.24 1.08
N GLY A 296 -5.69 12.09 0.13
CA GLY A 296 -5.73 13.54 0.33
C GLY A 296 -6.87 13.94 1.26
N SER A 297 -6.78 13.56 2.53
CA SER A 297 -7.87 13.62 3.51
C SER A 297 -8.06 14.98 4.17
N ARG A 298 -7.16 15.94 3.89
CA ARG A 298 -7.30 17.36 4.25
C ARG A 298 -7.18 18.21 2.98
N VAL A 299 -8.06 19.22 2.85
CA VAL A 299 -7.89 20.26 1.84
C VAL A 299 -7.73 21.60 2.55
N LEU A 300 -6.58 22.24 2.34
CA LEU A 300 -6.24 23.57 2.83
C LEU A 300 -6.48 24.54 1.67
N ILE A 301 -7.38 25.48 1.82
CA ILE A 301 -7.83 26.38 0.74
C ILE A 301 -7.53 27.82 1.14
N GLU A 302 -6.88 28.59 0.25
CA GLU A 302 -6.60 30.01 0.50
C GLU A 302 -7.91 30.80 0.68
N ALA A 303 -7.98 31.65 1.71
CA ALA A 303 -9.20 32.29 2.18
C ALA A 303 -10.01 32.99 1.07
N PRO A 304 -9.43 33.74 0.11
CA PRO A 304 -10.18 34.40 -0.94
C PRO A 304 -10.98 33.47 -1.87
N ILE A 305 -10.56 32.21 -2.01
CA ILE A 305 -11.24 31.24 -2.88
C ILE A 305 -11.98 30.15 -2.09
N TYR A 306 -11.94 30.21 -0.74
CA TYR A 306 -12.43 29.13 0.13
C TYR A 306 -13.89 28.78 -0.16
N GLU A 307 -14.81 29.77 -0.10
CA GLU A 307 -16.24 29.53 -0.29
C GLU A 307 -16.55 29.02 -1.72
N ALA A 308 -15.90 29.61 -2.73
CA ALA A 308 -16.14 29.25 -4.12
C ALA A 308 -15.68 27.80 -4.43
N LEU A 309 -14.48 27.40 -3.97
CA LEU A 309 -13.99 26.05 -4.17
C LEU A 309 -14.76 25.05 -3.32
N LEU A 310 -15.10 25.40 -2.08
CA LEU A 310 -15.89 24.56 -1.18
C LEU A 310 -17.28 24.25 -1.76
N ALA A 311 -17.94 25.23 -2.35
CA ALA A 311 -19.23 25.02 -3.03
C ALA A 311 -19.09 24.01 -4.19
N ARG A 312 -18.08 24.17 -5.04
CA ARG A 312 -17.79 23.24 -6.16
C ARG A 312 -17.49 21.81 -5.66
N LEU A 313 -16.70 21.68 -4.58
CA LEU A 313 -16.42 20.39 -3.94
C LEU A 313 -17.71 19.78 -3.39
N GLY A 314 -18.54 20.57 -2.68
CA GLY A 314 -19.82 20.12 -2.14
C GLY A 314 -20.76 19.57 -3.21
N GLU A 315 -20.90 20.27 -4.34
CA GLU A 315 -21.68 19.78 -5.50
C GLU A 315 -21.14 18.45 -6.06
N ARG A 316 -19.81 18.29 -6.11
CA ARG A 316 -19.21 17.02 -6.57
C ARG A 316 -19.47 15.91 -5.58
N PHE A 317 -19.29 16.16 -4.27
CA PHE A 317 -19.57 15.17 -3.23
C PHE A 317 -21.03 14.72 -3.23
N ALA A 318 -21.99 15.64 -3.42
CA ALA A 318 -23.41 15.31 -3.48
C ALA A 318 -23.78 14.35 -4.64
N ARG A 319 -22.97 14.27 -5.69
CA ARG A 319 -23.18 13.38 -6.84
C ARG A 319 -22.51 12.01 -6.68
N LEU A 320 -21.60 11.84 -5.71
CA LEU A 320 -20.87 10.59 -5.51
C LEU A 320 -21.79 9.47 -5.00
N LYS A 321 -21.55 8.28 -5.49
CA LYS A 321 -22.32 7.08 -5.16
C LYS A 321 -21.40 6.00 -4.57
N ALA A 322 -21.83 5.42 -3.46
CA ALA A 322 -21.21 4.24 -2.86
C ALA A 322 -22.12 3.02 -3.04
N GLY A 323 -21.54 1.86 -3.31
CA GLY A 323 -22.29 0.63 -3.51
C GLY A 323 -21.39 -0.60 -3.68
N PRO A 324 -21.94 -1.74 -4.10
CA PRO A 324 -21.20 -2.99 -4.26
C PRO A 324 -20.03 -2.85 -5.24
N ALA A 325 -18.96 -3.62 -5.00
CA ALA A 325 -17.75 -3.58 -5.82
C ALA A 325 -18.01 -3.78 -7.33
N LEU A 326 -18.91 -4.72 -7.70
CA LEU A 326 -19.27 -4.98 -9.10
C LEU A 326 -20.15 -3.89 -9.74
N ALA A 327 -20.77 -3.03 -8.94
CA ALA A 327 -21.51 -1.89 -9.51
C ALA A 327 -20.58 -0.81 -10.09
N ASP A 328 -19.28 -0.92 -9.79
CA ASP A 328 -18.18 -0.08 -10.31
C ASP A 328 -18.48 1.43 -10.17
N LEU A 329 -18.97 1.81 -9.00
CA LEU A 329 -19.35 3.19 -8.64
C LEU A 329 -18.12 3.98 -8.14
N ASP A 330 -18.35 5.25 -7.71
CA ASP A 330 -17.29 6.12 -7.19
C ASP A 330 -16.60 5.53 -5.96
N CYS A 331 -17.36 4.88 -5.06
CA CYS A 331 -16.84 4.20 -3.87
C CYS A 331 -17.41 2.78 -3.74
N GLY A 332 -16.55 1.85 -3.38
CA GLY A 332 -16.94 0.54 -2.88
C GLY A 332 -17.27 0.56 -1.37
N PRO A 333 -17.53 -0.60 -0.75
CA PRO A 333 -17.64 -0.74 0.70
C PRO A 333 -16.28 -0.51 1.40
N LEU A 334 -16.32 -0.27 2.70
CA LEU A 334 -15.18 -0.43 3.59
C LEU A 334 -14.91 -1.92 3.82
N ILE A 335 -13.68 -2.27 4.17
CA ILE A 335 -13.24 -3.68 4.23
C ILE A 335 -14.04 -4.54 5.23
N ARG A 336 -14.47 -3.97 6.36
CA ARG A 336 -15.10 -4.71 7.44
C ARG A 336 -15.93 -3.83 8.37
N ALA A 337 -16.79 -4.45 9.17
CA ALA A 337 -17.68 -3.78 10.11
C ALA A 337 -16.94 -2.84 11.10
N SER A 338 -15.78 -3.25 11.61
CA SER A 338 -14.99 -2.41 12.52
C SER A 338 -14.45 -1.15 11.87
N GLN A 339 -14.12 -1.20 10.56
CA GLN A 339 -13.70 -0.01 9.81
C GLN A 339 -14.88 0.92 9.56
N LEU A 340 -16.06 0.39 9.26
CA LEU A 340 -17.29 1.18 9.16
C LEU A 340 -17.63 1.86 10.49
N ALA A 341 -17.54 1.13 11.60
CA ALA A 341 -17.76 1.69 12.94
C ALA A 341 -16.77 2.83 13.24
N ARG A 342 -15.49 2.67 12.88
CA ARG A 342 -14.48 3.72 13.02
C ARG A 342 -14.84 4.99 12.24
N VAL A 343 -15.23 4.87 10.97
CA VAL A 343 -15.63 6.03 10.16
C VAL A 343 -16.84 6.73 10.76
N ARG A 344 -17.84 5.98 11.19
CA ARG A 344 -19.04 6.52 11.86
C ARG A 344 -18.67 7.27 13.15
N ASP A 345 -17.83 6.72 14.01
CA ASP A 345 -17.37 7.38 15.24
C ASP A 345 -16.68 8.73 14.95
N PHE A 346 -15.88 8.83 13.90
CA PHE A 346 -15.28 10.11 13.50
C PHE A 346 -16.34 11.13 13.04
N LEU A 347 -17.31 10.71 12.23
CA LEU A 347 -18.37 11.59 11.72
C LEU A 347 -19.32 12.02 12.84
N GLU A 348 -19.68 11.12 13.74
CA GLU A 348 -20.50 11.43 14.91
C GLU A 348 -19.79 12.38 15.88
N ALA A 349 -18.49 12.22 16.09
CA ALA A 349 -17.70 13.16 16.88
C ALA A 349 -17.70 14.56 16.23
N ALA A 350 -17.47 14.63 14.91
CA ALA A 350 -17.51 15.90 14.19
C ALA A 350 -18.91 16.59 14.31
N ALA A 351 -19.98 15.82 14.20
CA ALA A 351 -21.34 16.33 14.35
C ALA A 351 -21.64 16.84 15.77
N ARG A 352 -21.20 16.09 16.81
CA ARG A 352 -21.33 16.53 18.21
C ARG A 352 -20.58 17.83 18.49
N ASP A 353 -19.42 18.01 17.85
CA ASP A 353 -18.57 19.18 18.01
C ASP A 353 -18.96 20.33 17.07
N GLY A 354 -20.11 20.21 16.38
CA GLY A 354 -20.71 21.25 15.54
C GLY A 354 -19.98 21.50 14.21
N ILE A 355 -19.17 20.55 13.71
CA ILE A 355 -18.49 20.69 12.41
C ILE A 355 -19.48 20.44 11.29
N PRO A 356 -19.71 21.44 10.37
CA PRO A 356 -20.72 21.31 9.36
C PRO A 356 -20.30 20.38 8.21
N VAL A 357 -21.29 19.70 7.62
CA VAL A 357 -21.15 18.97 6.35
C VAL A 357 -21.35 19.94 5.19
N ALA A 358 -20.37 20.07 4.30
CA ALA A 358 -20.46 20.89 3.09
C ALA A 358 -20.96 20.09 1.88
N GLY A 359 -20.83 18.78 1.89
CA GLY A 359 -21.33 17.92 0.83
C GLY A 359 -21.26 16.45 1.23
N GLN A 360 -22.25 15.66 0.80
CA GLN A 360 -22.29 14.23 1.12
C GLN A 360 -22.88 13.45 -0.06
N GLY A 361 -22.21 12.37 -0.44
CA GLY A 361 -22.71 11.42 -1.42
C GLY A 361 -23.78 10.48 -0.85
N THR A 362 -24.20 9.54 -1.66
CA THR A 362 -25.27 8.60 -1.29
C THR A 362 -24.80 7.14 -1.41
N ILE A 363 -25.37 6.28 -0.58
CA ILE A 363 -25.31 4.84 -0.78
C ILE A 363 -26.49 4.47 -1.69
N VAL A 364 -26.23 3.68 -2.75
CA VAL A 364 -27.30 3.29 -3.68
C VAL A 364 -28.36 2.43 -2.98
N ALA A 365 -29.63 2.58 -3.39
CA ALA A 365 -30.75 2.01 -2.68
C ALA A 365 -30.80 0.47 -2.67
N ASP A 366 -30.21 -0.15 -3.68
CA ASP A 366 -30.09 -1.61 -3.87
C ASP A 366 -28.81 -2.21 -3.25
N ALA A 367 -28.00 -1.40 -2.55
CA ALA A 367 -26.84 -1.91 -1.84
C ALA A 367 -27.25 -2.95 -0.77
N PRO A 368 -26.59 -4.11 -0.71
CA PRO A 368 -26.86 -5.13 0.29
C PRO A 368 -26.75 -4.59 1.72
N ARG A 369 -27.76 -4.84 2.56
CA ARG A 369 -27.81 -4.31 3.95
C ARG A 369 -26.67 -4.82 4.85
N GLY A 370 -26.11 -5.99 4.55
CA GLY A 370 -24.96 -6.56 5.27
C GLY A 370 -23.62 -5.94 4.89
N GLY A 371 -23.54 -5.18 3.80
CA GLY A 371 -22.33 -4.55 3.32
C GLY A 371 -21.86 -3.36 4.17
N PHE A 372 -20.59 -3.02 4.06
CA PHE A 372 -19.94 -2.05 4.96
C PHE A 372 -19.79 -0.66 4.30
N TYR A 373 -20.90 -0.02 3.92
CA TYR A 373 -20.88 1.23 3.16
C TYR A 373 -20.85 2.48 4.05
N ALA A 374 -20.05 3.46 3.63
CA ALA A 374 -20.04 4.82 4.18
C ALA A 374 -20.23 5.84 3.06
N PRO A 375 -21.10 6.85 3.21
CA PRO A 375 -21.25 7.89 2.21
C PRO A 375 -19.99 8.79 2.18
N PRO A 376 -19.44 9.12 1.00
CA PRO A 376 -18.39 10.11 0.88
C PRO A 376 -18.82 11.44 1.48
N THR A 377 -18.04 12.01 2.41
CA THR A 377 -18.43 13.18 3.20
C THR A 377 -17.36 14.25 3.16
N LEU A 378 -17.75 15.48 2.82
CA LEU A 378 -16.94 16.69 2.91
C LEU A 378 -17.37 17.50 4.13
N LEU A 379 -16.44 17.77 5.03
CA LEU A 379 -16.61 18.62 6.21
C LEU A 379 -15.95 19.98 5.95
N ARG A 380 -16.56 21.07 6.43
CA ARG A 380 -16.03 22.43 6.31
C ARG A 380 -15.65 23.02 7.66
N ASP A 381 -14.82 24.05 7.62
CA ASP A 381 -14.41 24.84 8.79
C ASP A 381 -13.87 23.95 9.94
N VAL A 382 -13.15 22.88 9.55
CA VAL A 382 -12.67 21.89 10.52
C VAL A 382 -11.58 22.53 11.40
N PRO A 383 -11.74 22.53 12.74
CA PRO A 383 -10.69 23.04 13.62
C PRO A 383 -9.38 22.27 13.47
N VAL A 384 -8.25 22.96 13.38
CA VAL A 384 -6.93 22.38 13.08
C VAL A 384 -6.53 21.27 14.04
N ARG A 385 -6.94 21.35 15.32
CA ARG A 385 -6.63 20.36 16.36
C ARG A 385 -7.72 19.31 16.57
N HIS A 386 -8.80 19.37 15.82
CA HIS A 386 -9.84 18.36 15.93
C HIS A 386 -9.31 17.01 15.43
N ARG A 387 -9.71 15.91 16.08
CA ARG A 387 -9.25 14.56 15.72
C ARG A 387 -9.45 14.22 14.22
N ILE A 388 -10.51 14.73 13.60
CA ILE A 388 -10.80 14.50 12.18
C ILE A 388 -9.81 15.22 11.24
N ALA A 389 -9.10 16.25 11.72
CA ALA A 389 -8.02 16.94 11.01
C ALA A 389 -6.64 16.34 11.30
N CYS A 390 -6.46 15.67 12.44
CA CYS A 390 -5.18 15.16 12.90
C CYS A 390 -5.01 13.66 12.69
N ASP A 391 -6.06 12.86 12.97
CA ASP A 391 -5.99 11.41 12.93
C ASP A 391 -6.38 10.86 11.55
N GLU A 392 -5.82 9.74 11.17
CA GLU A 392 -6.18 9.02 9.97
C GLU A 392 -7.55 8.34 10.15
N VAL A 393 -8.57 8.80 9.42
CA VAL A 393 -9.92 8.19 9.41
C VAL A 393 -9.91 6.86 8.68
N PHE A 394 -9.19 6.77 7.57
CA PHE A 394 -9.11 5.64 6.64
C PHE A 394 -10.49 5.29 6.07
N GLY A 395 -11.18 6.32 5.60
CA GLY A 395 -12.52 6.29 5.03
C GLY A 395 -12.77 7.52 4.14
N PRO A 396 -13.89 7.61 3.42
CA PRO A 396 -14.14 8.62 2.40
C PRO A 396 -14.58 9.96 3.02
N VAL A 397 -13.73 10.54 3.86
CA VAL A 397 -14.00 11.78 4.61
C VAL A 397 -12.92 12.82 4.34
N LEU A 398 -13.31 13.95 3.74
CA LEU A 398 -12.45 15.09 3.44
C LEU A 398 -12.71 16.23 4.42
N ALA A 399 -11.65 16.71 5.07
CA ALA A 399 -11.67 17.85 6.00
C ALA A 399 -11.16 19.11 5.31
N ALA A 400 -12.02 20.13 5.15
CA ALA A 400 -11.67 21.41 4.56
C ALA A 400 -11.38 22.47 5.64
N MET A 401 -10.28 23.22 5.44
CA MET A 401 -9.81 24.29 6.32
C MET A 401 -9.32 25.48 5.50
N PRO A 402 -9.65 26.73 5.87
CA PRO A 402 -9.06 27.90 5.24
C PRO A 402 -7.65 28.17 5.73
N PHE A 403 -6.86 28.91 4.95
CA PHE A 403 -5.61 29.54 5.37
C PHE A 403 -5.48 30.94 4.76
N ALA A 404 -4.73 31.84 5.42
CA ALA A 404 -4.59 33.23 5.02
C ALA A 404 -3.43 33.46 4.04
N ASP A 405 -2.30 32.79 4.24
CA ASP A 405 -1.07 32.99 3.46
C ASP A 405 -0.20 31.70 3.38
N GLU A 406 0.89 31.78 2.62
CA GLU A 406 1.82 30.68 2.38
C GLU A 406 2.44 30.14 3.69
N ALA A 407 2.75 31.01 4.67
CA ALA A 407 3.34 30.61 5.93
C ALA A 407 2.34 29.82 6.78
N GLU A 408 1.07 30.26 6.81
CA GLU A 408 0.00 29.52 7.47
C GLU A 408 -0.31 28.20 6.79
N ALA A 409 -0.38 28.18 5.46
CA ALA A 409 -0.58 26.95 4.69
C ALA A 409 0.47 25.88 5.06
N LEU A 410 1.74 26.28 5.11
CA LEU A 410 2.85 25.41 5.50
C LEU A 410 2.72 24.92 6.94
N ARG A 411 2.42 25.84 7.87
CA ARG A 411 2.21 25.50 9.29
C ARG A 411 1.08 24.49 9.46
N LEU A 412 -0.04 24.67 8.78
CA LEU A 412 -1.19 23.75 8.83
C LEU A 412 -0.89 22.41 8.16
N ALA A 413 -0.17 22.43 7.04
CA ALA A 413 0.22 21.20 6.34
C ALA A 413 1.08 20.29 7.22
N ASN A 414 2.08 20.87 7.90
CA ASN A 414 3.03 20.15 8.75
C ASN A 414 2.52 19.86 10.18
N ALA A 415 1.32 20.35 10.55
CA ALA A 415 0.80 20.30 11.92
C ALA A 415 0.37 18.91 12.42
N THR A 416 0.51 17.86 11.63
CA THR A 416 0.19 16.48 12.05
C THR A 416 1.44 15.67 12.28
N ASP A 417 1.31 14.56 13.03
CA ASP A 417 2.39 13.60 13.25
C ASP A 417 2.74 12.78 11.99
N PHE A 418 2.00 12.95 10.91
CA PHE A 418 2.19 12.27 9.64
C PHE A 418 2.98 13.11 8.63
N GLY A 419 3.65 12.41 7.70
CA GLY A 419 4.39 13.04 6.62
C GLY A 419 4.59 12.07 5.44
N LEU A 420 3.48 11.53 4.87
CA LEU A 420 3.57 10.59 3.74
C LEU A 420 3.58 11.32 2.41
N VAL A 421 2.49 12.02 2.08
CA VAL A 421 2.32 12.73 0.81
C VAL A 421 1.71 14.10 1.06
N ALA A 422 2.04 15.08 0.22
CA ALA A 422 1.39 16.38 0.15
C ALA A 422 1.13 16.79 -1.31
N GLY A 423 0.02 17.52 -1.55
CA GLY A 423 -0.30 18.14 -2.83
C GLY A 423 -0.26 19.66 -2.74
N VAL A 424 0.27 20.33 -3.76
CA VAL A 424 0.34 21.80 -3.86
C VAL A 424 -0.22 22.23 -5.20
N TRP A 425 -1.18 23.13 -5.16
CA TRP A 425 -1.87 23.65 -6.34
C TRP A 425 -1.65 25.16 -6.46
N THR A 426 -0.81 25.58 -7.39
CA THR A 426 -0.45 26.98 -7.66
C THR A 426 0.23 27.12 -9.02
N ARG A 427 0.07 28.26 -9.68
CA ARG A 427 0.79 28.61 -10.92
C ARG A 427 2.13 29.32 -10.67
N ASP A 428 2.36 29.81 -9.44
CA ASP A 428 3.63 30.47 -9.07
C ASP A 428 4.76 29.46 -8.91
N GLY A 429 5.70 29.44 -9.86
CA GLY A 429 6.85 28.55 -9.87
C GLY A 429 7.79 28.74 -8.67
N GLY A 430 7.90 29.96 -8.13
CA GLY A 430 8.66 30.22 -6.90
C GLY A 430 8.03 29.56 -5.68
N ARG A 431 6.70 29.70 -5.54
CA ARG A 431 5.91 29.06 -4.48
C ARG A 431 5.97 27.54 -4.57
N GLN A 432 5.87 26.97 -5.78
CA GLN A 432 6.01 25.52 -6.01
C GLN A 432 7.27 24.97 -5.35
N LEU A 433 8.41 25.61 -5.60
CA LEU A 433 9.71 25.19 -5.05
C LEU A 433 9.84 25.44 -3.55
N ARG A 434 9.37 26.60 -3.06
CA ARG A 434 9.41 26.89 -1.60
C ARG A 434 8.57 25.89 -0.82
N MET A 435 7.33 25.64 -1.25
CA MET A 435 6.44 24.66 -0.62
C MET A 435 7.02 23.25 -0.69
N ALA A 436 7.52 22.80 -1.84
CA ALA A 436 8.09 21.48 -2.00
C ALA A 436 9.29 21.24 -1.07
N ARG A 437 10.11 22.27 -0.78
CA ARG A 437 11.25 22.16 0.13
C ARG A 437 10.85 22.19 1.61
N ALA A 438 9.78 22.91 1.96
CA ALA A 438 9.40 23.16 3.33
C ALA A 438 8.36 22.16 3.89
N LEU A 439 7.68 21.42 3.02
CA LEU A 439 6.74 20.38 3.42
C LEU A 439 7.46 19.15 3.97
N GLU A 440 7.07 18.74 5.19
CA GLU A 440 7.61 17.57 5.88
C GLU A 440 6.88 16.28 5.42
N SER A 441 7.07 15.92 4.16
CA SER A 441 6.44 14.76 3.52
C SER A 441 7.45 13.99 2.69
N GLY A 442 7.26 12.68 2.58
CA GLY A 442 8.11 11.83 1.76
C GLY A 442 7.94 12.07 0.27
N GLN A 443 6.73 12.46 -0.17
CA GLN A 443 6.44 12.89 -1.54
C GLN A 443 5.67 14.20 -1.54
N VAL A 444 6.00 15.08 -2.47
CA VAL A 444 5.26 16.32 -2.74
C VAL A 444 4.89 16.36 -4.21
N PHE A 445 3.60 16.46 -4.49
CA PHE A 445 3.06 16.62 -5.84
C PHE A 445 2.68 18.07 -6.07
N VAL A 446 3.02 18.60 -7.24
CA VAL A 446 2.69 19.98 -7.64
C VAL A 446 1.80 19.95 -8.86
N ASN A 447 0.60 20.55 -8.77
CA ASN A 447 -0.44 20.57 -9.80
C ASN A 447 -0.86 19.17 -10.31
N ASN A 448 -0.72 18.18 -9.47
CA ASN A 448 -1.21 16.81 -9.65
C ASN A 448 -1.27 16.11 -8.27
N TYR A 449 -1.78 14.88 -8.23
CA TYR A 449 -1.75 14.06 -7.02
C TYR A 449 -1.84 12.57 -7.34
N GLY A 450 -1.08 11.76 -6.59
CA GLY A 450 -1.08 10.30 -6.71
C GLY A 450 -0.41 9.76 -7.98
N ALA A 451 -0.17 10.59 -8.97
CA ALA A 451 0.58 10.35 -10.21
C ALA A 451 0.40 8.95 -10.82
N GLY A 452 -0.84 8.43 -10.80
CA GLY A 452 -1.13 7.10 -11.35
C GLY A 452 -0.32 5.95 -10.73
N GLY A 453 0.16 6.16 -9.50
CA GLY A 453 1.00 5.19 -8.83
C GLY A 453 2.51 5.35 -9.07
N GLY A 454 2.98 5.96 -10.17
CA GLY A 454 4.37 6.27 -10.46
C GLY A 454 5.37 5.22 -9.96
N ILE A 455 5.50 4.10 -10.66
CA ILE A 455 6.31 2.95 -10.22
C ILE A 455 7.77 3.34 -10.03
N GLU A 456 8.24 4.26 -10.85
CA GLU A 456 9.60 4.78 -10.88
C GLU A 456 9.93 5.74 -9.73
N LEU A 457 8.87 6.27 -9.05
CA LEU A 457 9.02 7.29 -8.03
C LEU A 457 9.26 6.64 -6.66
N PRO A 458 10.36 6.93 -5.95
CA PRO A 458 10.54 6.45 -4.58
C PRO A 458 9.35 6.84 -3.70
N PHE A 459 8.85 5.90 -2.91
CA PHE A 459 7.71 6.08 -2.01
C PHE A 459 8.12 5.78 -0.58
N GLY A 460 7.63 6.57 0.35
CA GLY A 460 7.83 6.39 1.78
C GLY A 460 7.66 7.68 2.54
N GLY A 461 7.33 7.55 3.82
CA GLY A 461 7.04 8.66 4.70
C GLY A 461 8.22 9.19 5.51
N VAL A 462 7.91 10.21 6.29
CA VAL A 462 8.70 10.72 7.42
C VAL A 462 7.78 10.80 8.64
N LYS A 463 8.30 11.13 9.82
CA LYS A 463 7.52 11.17 11.07
C LYS A 463 6.84 9.82 11.36
N HIS A 464 5.57 9.83 11.79
CA HIS A 464 4.77 8.62 12.05
C HIS A 464 4.29 7.90 10.77
N SER A 465 4.59 8.44 9.59
CA SER A 465 4.33 7.73 8.32
C SER A 465 5.40 6.68 7.98
N GLY A 466 6.44 6.55 8.78
CA GLY A 466 7.43 5.48 8.67
C GLY A 466 8.79 5.95 8.17
N TYR A 467 9.60 4.98 7.75
CA TYR A 467 10.97 5.19 7.24
C TYR A 467 11.38 4.07 6.28
N GLY A 468 12.45 4.31 5.53
CA GLY A 468 12.83 3.52 4.37
C GLY A 468 12.15 4.05 3.12
N ARG A 469 12.40 3.40 2.00
CA ARG A 469 11.75 3.71 0.72
C ARG A 469 11.40 2.43 -0.02
N GLU A 470 10.22 2.42 -0.59
CA GLU A 470 9.77 1.43 -1.57
C GLU A 470 9.55 2.12 -2.92
N LYS A 471 9.33 1.40 -3.98
CA LYS A 471 9.21 1.86 -5.37
C LYS A 471 10.52 2.49 -5.92
N GLY A 472 10.53 2.64 -7.24
CA GLY A 472 11.69 3.16 -7.95
C GLY A 472 12.94 2.30 -7.78
N PHE A 473 14.04 2.79 -8.31
CA PHE A 473 15.33 2.13 -8.18
C PHE A 473 15.88 2.23 -6.74
N GLU A 474 15.48 3.26 -5.99
CA GLU A 474 15.87 3.50 -4.60
C GLU A 474 15.52 2.33 -3.67
N ALA A 475 14.37 1.68 -3.90
CA ALA A 475 13.95 0.52 -3.11
C ALA A 475 14.97 -0.64 -3.14
N LEU A 476 15.70 -0.82 -4.25
CA LEU A 476 16.70 -1.88 -4.38
C LEU A 476 17.84 -1.74 -3.37
N PHE A 477 18.20 -0.49 -3.04
CA PHE A 477 19.22 -0.23 -2.03
C PHE A 477 18.77 -0.66 -0.63
N GLY A 478 17.48 -0.49 -0.33
CA GLY A 478 16.86 -0.96 0.92
C GLY A 478 16.82 -2.49 1.05
N PHE A 479 16.83 -3.22 -0.07
CA PHE A 479 16.86 -4.69 -0.10
C PHE A 479 18.27 -5.28 -0.22
N THR A 480 19.32 -4.46 -0.06
CA THR A 480 20.71 -4.88 -0.12
C THR A 480 21.53 -4.31 1.03
N THR A 481 22.64 -4.96 1.34
CA THR A 481 23.69 -4.45 2.21
C THR A 481 24.95 -4.16 1.40
N VAL A 482 25.78 -3.23 1.88
CA VAL A 482 27.08 -2.91 1.28
C VAL A 482 28.18 -3.67 2.00
N LYS A 483 28.99 -4.39 1.23
CA LYS A 483 30.22 -5.03 1.70
C LYS A 483 31.43 -4.29 1.12
N THR A 484 32.36 -3.86 1.96
CA THR A 484 33.63 -3.28 1.52
C THR A 484 34.70 -4.36 1.45
N VAL A 485 35.41 -4.40 0.33
CA VAL A 485 36.54 -5.31 0.08
C VAL A 485 37.80 -4.47 -0.14
N VAL A 486 38.81 -4.72 0.68
CA VAL A 486 40.08 -4.00 0.63
C VAL A 486 41.17 -4.98 0.20
N LEU A 487 41.77 -4.75 -0.94
CA LEU A 487 42.86 -5.55 -1.49
C LEU A 487 44.18 -4.76 -1.38
N ARG A 488 45.19 -5.34 -0.79
CA ARG A 488 46.55 -4.81 -0.80
C ARG A 488 47.38 -5.56 -1.85
N HIS A 489 48.15 -4.87 -2.68
CA HIS A 489 49.02 -5.43 -3.72
C HIS A 489 50.38 -4.74 -3.75
#